data_70bfec2f8c0d5507712c512254fbf00f
#
_entry.id   70bfec2f8c0d5507712c512254fbf00f
#
_cell.length_a   1.000
_cell.length_b   1.000
_cell.length_c   1.000
_cell.angle_alpha   90.00
_cell.angle_beta   90.00
_cell.angle_gamma   90.00
#
_symmetry.space_group_name_H-M   'P 1'
#
loop_
_entity.id
_entity.type
_entity.pdbx_description
1 polymer ?
#
loop_
_entity_poly.entity_id
_entity_poly.type
_entity_poly.pdbx_seq_one_letter_code
_entity_poly.pdbx_strand_id
1 'polypeptide(L)'
;MDIILNVLNQTLVFTVPLLVVALGGMFSERSGVVNIALEGIMIGGAFVGVYFIYLMQSANTTMNPQLLLILALIVAGFFGALLSLLHAFAAINLKADQTISGTAINMLAPGLGLFLAKLIFNGNSSVPFSNTFRIHEIPVLSQIPILGPILFKGAYITTYLGIVILILSVIFLNKTKAGLRLRACGENPQAADAAGVS
;
A
#
# COMPACT_ATOMS: atom_id res chain seq x y z
N MET A 1 -21.95 -22.69 7.45
CA MET A 1 -21.54 -21.47 8.18
C MET A 1 -20.06 -21.16 7.93
N ASP A 2 -19.17 -22.14 8.06
CA ASP A 2 -17.71 -21.96 7.95
C ASP A 2 -17.23 -21.47 6.59
N ILE A 3 -17.87 -21.90 5.51
CA ILE A 3 -17.53 -21.46 4.14
C ILE A 3 -17.76 -19.93 4.00
N ILE A 4 -18.91 -19.44 4.47
CA ILE A 4 -19.25 -18.01 4.40
C ILE A 4 -18.26 -17.18 5.24
N LEU A 5 -17.93 -17.63 6.45
CA LEU A 5 -16.98 -16.95 7.31
C LEU A 5 -15.57 -16.91 6.70
N ASN A 6 -15.14 -18.01 6.07
CA ASN A 6 -13.88 -18.05 5.36
C ASN A 6 -13.87 -17.10 4.15
N VAL A 7 -14.94 -17.04 3.37
CA VAL A 7 -15.05 -16.10 2.24
C VAL A 7 -14.98 -14.67 2.73
N LEU A 8 -15.69 -14.31 3.81
CA LEU A 8 -15.63 -12.97 4.39
C LEU A 8 -14.23 -12.61 4.90
N ASN A 9 -13.54 -13.55 5.58
CA ASN A 9 -12.17 -13.34 6.03
C ASN A 9 -11.21 -13.10 4.85
N GLN A 10 -11.29 -13.93 3.80
CA GLN A 10 -10.47 -13.73 2.60
C GLN A 10 -10.79 -12.41 1.88
N THR A 11 -12.06 -12.03 1.84
CA THR A 11 -12.47 -10.73 1.28
C THR A 11 -11.76 -9.58 1.98
N LEU A 12 -11.69 -9.59 3.30
CA LEU A 12 -10.96 -8.56 4.05
C LEU A 12 -9.46 -8.52 3.71
N VAL A 13 -8.83 -9.69 3.59
CA VAL A 13 -7.41 -9.79 3.24
C VAL A 13 -7.11 -9.11 1.91
N PHE A 14 -7.97 -9.28 0.91
CA PHE A 14 -7.79 -8.65 -0.41
C PHE A 14 -8.28 -7.19 -0.45
N THR A 15 -9.28 -6.84 0.34
CA THR A 15 -9.83 -5.47 0.36
C THR A 15 -8.88 -4.47 0.98
N VAL A 16 -8.15 -4.84 2.02
CA VAL A 16 -7.29 -3.91 2.76
C VAL A 16 -6.17 -3.28 1.91
N PRO A 17 -5.38 -4.02 1.12
CA PRO A 17 -4.40 -3.40 0.21
C PRO A 17 -5.04 -2.44 -0.78
N LEU A 18 -6.17 -2.80 -1.36
CA LEU A 18 -6.91 -1.94 -2.30
C LEU A 18 -7.42 -0.67 -1.63
N LEU A 19 -7.91 -0.79 -0.39
CA LEU A 19 -8.35 0.35 0.42
C LEU A 19 -7.19 1.33 0.67
N VAL A 20 -6.01 0.83 1.04
CA VAL A 20 -4.83 1.69 1.29
C VAL A 20 -4.40 2.42 0.01
N VAL A 21 -4.41 1.74 -1.14
CA VAL A 21 -4.12 2.36 -2.45
C VAL A 21 -5.18 3.41 -2.80
N ALA A 22 -6.46 3.11 -2.60
CA ALA A 22 -7.56 4.06 -2.83
C ALA A 22 -7.46 5.29 -1.93
N LEU A 23 -7.03 5.13 -0.67
CA LEU A 23 -6.73 6.27 0.21
C LEU A 23 -5.60 7.14 -0.36
N GLY A 24 -4.53 6.54 -0.87
CA GLY A 24 -3.45 7.26 -1.56
C GLY A 24 -3.98 8.08 -2.75
N GLY A 25 -4.84 7.48 -3.59
CA GLY A 25 -5.52 8.16 -4.69
C GLY A 25 -6.38 9.32 -4.21
N MET A 26 -7.17 9.11 -3.16
CA MET A 26 -8.00 10.14 -2.56
C MET A 26 -7.19 11.33 -2.06
N PHE A 27 -6.03 11.12 -1.43
CA PHE A 27 -5.14 12.22 -1.01
C PHE A 27 -4.64 13.00 -2.22
N SER A 28 -4.24 12.32 -3.28
CA SER A 28 -3.79 12.94 -4.52
C SER A 28 -4.89 13.77 -5.17
N GLU A 29 -6.09 13.22 -5.36
CA GLU A 29 -7.23 13.93 -5.94
C GLU A 29 -7.66 15.14 -5.09
N ARG A 30 -7.66 15.00 -3.76
CA ARG A 30 -7.97 16.12 -2.86
C ARG A 30 -6.93 17.23 -2.86
N SER A 31 -5.72 16.96 -3.35
CA SER A 31 -4.70 17.98 -3.57
C SER A 31 -4.77 18.66 -4.95
N GLY A 32 -5.69 18.24 -5.82
CA GLY A 32 -5.85 18.76 -7.18
C GLY A 32 -4.96 18.06 -8.22
N VAL A 33 -4.28 16.98 -7.85
CA VAL A 33 -3.40 16.20 -8.74
C VAL A 33 -3.96 14.79 -8.92
N VAL A 34 -4.17 14.37 -10.16
CA VAL A 34 -4.64 13.00 -10.45
C VAL A 34 -3.41 12.08 -10.56
N ASN A 35 -3.29 11.12 -9.66
CA ASN A 35 -2.22 10.13 -9.70
C ASN A 35 -2.72 8.80 -10.27
N ILE A 36 -2.48 8.57 -11.55
CA ILE A 36 -2.82 7.32 -12.25
C ILE A 36 -1.77 6.22 -11.98
N ALA A 37 -0.56 6.58 -11.53
CA ALA A 37 0.55 5.64 -11.32
C ALA A 37 0.40 4.71 -10.10
N LEU A 38 -0.68 4.81 -9.34
CA LEU A 38 -0.86 4.11 -8.04
C LEU A 38 -0.72 2.60 -8.15
N GLU A 39 -1.26 2.00 -9.21
CA GLU A 39 -1.18 0.55 -9.43
C GLU A 39 0.28 0.11 -9.66
N GLY A 40 1.02 0.81 -10.51
CA GLY A 40 2.43 0.51 -10.78
C GLY A 40 3.31 0.74 -9.55
N ILE A 41 3.05 1.80 -8.78
CA ILE A 41 3.76 2.07 -7.51
C ILE A 41 3.49 0.94 -6.50
N MET A 42 2.24 0.49 -6.38
CA MET A 42 1.86 -0.64 -5.53
C MET A 42 2.59 -1.93 -5.94
N ILE A 43 2.57 -2.28 -7.23
CA ILE A 43 3.22 -3.49 -7.74
C ILE A 43 4.73 -3.43 -7.54
N GLY A 44 5.37 -2.31 -7.87
CA GLY A 44 6.80 -2.12 -7.67
C GLY A 44 7.21 -2.21 -6.20
N GLY A 45 6.46 -1.56 -5.31
CA GLY A 45 6.66 -1.64 -3.87
C GLY A 45 6.46 -3.07 -3.33
N ALA A 46 5.41 -3.76 -3.79
CA ALA A 46 5.13 -5.14 -3.39
C ALA A 46 6.26 -6.10 -3.82
N PHE A 47 6.77 -5.96 -5.05
CA PHE A 47 7.89 -6.78 -5.53
C PHE A 47 9.12 -6.62 -4.64
N VAL A 48 9.52 -5.38 -4.33
CA VAL A 48 10.69 -5.11 -3.49
C VAL A 48 10.48 -5.59 -2.05
N GLY A 49 9.28 -5.41 -1.49
CA GLY A 49 8.94 -5.91 -0.16
C GLY A 49 9.00 -7.44 -0.05
N VAL A 50 8.45 -8.17 -1.04
CA VAL A 50 8.49 -9.64 -1.08
C VAL A 50 9.91 -10.13 -1.34
N TYR A 51 10.68 -9.46 -2.20
CA TYR A 51 12.09 -9.78 -2.42
C TYR A 51 12.93 -9.59 -1.15
N PHE A 52 12.66 -8.55 -0.38
CA PHE A 52 13.28 -8.36 0.94
C PHE A 52 12.97 -9.51 1.91
N ILE A 53 11.71 -9.99 1.95
CA ILE A 53 11.34 -11.16 2.75
C ILE A 53 12.14 -12.38 2.31
N TYR A 54 12.23 -12.64 1.00
CA TYR A 54 13.02 -13.73 0.46
C TYR A 54 14.49 -13.68 0.90
N LEU A 55 15.13 -12.49 0.80
CA LEU A 55 16.53 -12.31 1.22
C LEU A 55 16.73 -12.62 2.71
N MET A 56 15.83 -12.13 3.56
CA MET A 56 15.92 -12.37 5.00
C MET A 56 15.69 -13.84 5.37
N GLN A 57 14.75 -14.52 4.70
CA GLN A 57 14.49 -15.95 4.91
C GLN A 57 15.65 -16.82 4.37
N SER A 58 16.23 -16.46 3.23
CA SER A 58 17.38 -17.18 2.65
C SER A 58 18.64 -17.02 3.49
N ALA A 59 18.79 -15.89 4.20
CA ALA A 59 19.89 -15.66 5.14
C ALA A 59 19.71 -16.39 6.49
N ASN A 60 18.70 -17.28 6.61
CA ASN A 60 18.36 -18.00 7.86
C ASN A 60 18.24 -17.07 9.09
N THR A 61 17.76 -15.85 8.89
CA THR A 61 17.60 -14.90 9.98
C THR A 61 16.46 -15.36 10.90
N THR A 62 16.75 -15.66 12.14
CA THR A 62 15.77 -16.06 13.17
C THR A 62 15.00 -14.84 13.69
N MET A 63 14.29 -14.17 12.79
CA MET A 63 13.50 -12.99 13.13
C MET A 63 12.03 -13.35 13.32
N ASN A 64 11.38 -12.66 14.26
CA ASN A 64 9.92 -12.82 14.43
C ASN A 64 9.20 -12.50 13.10
N PRO A 65 8.32 -13.40 12.60
CA PRO A 65 7.62 -13.20 11.31
C PRO A 65 6.88 -11.87 11.23
N GLN A 66 6.26 -11.42 12.31
CA GLN A 66 5.52 -10.14 12.32
C GLN A 66 6.46 -8.93 12.17
N LEU A 67 7.64 -8.99 12.81
CA LEU A 67 8.67 -7.95 12.66
C LEU A 67 9.20 -7.92 11.22
N LEU A 68 9.47 -9.10 10.64
CA LEU A 68 9.90 -9.21 9.25
C LEU A 68 8.87 -8.60 8.28
N LEU A 69 7.59 -8.87 8.50
CA LEU A 69 6.51 -8.29 7.69
C LEU A 69 6.46 -6.76 7.81
N ILE A 70 6.58 -6.20 9.02
CA ILE A 70 6.60 -4.75 9.24
C ILE A 70 7.80 -4.11 8.53
N LEU A 71 8.99 -4.71 8.64
CA LEU A 71 10.18 -4.20 7.94
C LEU A 71 10.01 -4.27 6.42
N ALA A 72 9.44 -5.36 5.90
CA ALA A 72 9.13 -5.49 4.47
C ALA A 72 8.14 -4.41 4.00
N LEU A 73 7.13 -4.06 4.81
CA LEU A 73 6.20 -2.97 4.50
C LEU A 73 6.91 -1.61 4.48
N ILE A 74 7.85 -1.36 5.40
CA ILE A 74 8.63 -0.11 5.41
C ILE A 74 9.50 -0.02 4.15
N VAL A 75 10.17 -1.12 3.78
CA VAL A 75 11.02 -1.19 2.57
C VAL A 75 10.17 -1.00 1.31
N ALA A 76 9.01 -1.67 1.22
CA ALA A 76 8.06 -1.51 0.12
C ALA A 76 7.53 -0.07 0.02
N GLY A 77 7.19 0.53 1.15
CA GLY A 77 6.72 1.92 1.23
C GLY A 77 7.80 2.93 0.82
N PHE A 78 9.04 2.71 1.25
CA PHE A 78 10.17 3.55 0.83
C PHE A 78 10.40 3.48 -0.69
N PHE A 79 10.39 2.28 -1.27
CA PHE A 79 10.54 2.11 -2.72
C PHE A 79 9.35 2.71 -3.47
N GLY A 80 8.13 2.52 -2.99
CA GLY A 80 6.93 3.16 -3.55
C GLY A 80 7.02 4.70 -3.51
N ALA A 81 7.56 5.27 -2.43
CA ALA A 81 7.81 6.71 -2.32
C ALA A 81 8.85 7.19 -3.35
N LEU A 82 9.91 6.42 -3.60
CA LEU A 82 10.89 6.74 -4.65
C LEU A 82 10.26 6.76 -6.04
N LEU A 83 9.43 5.77 -6.38
CA LEU A 83 8.68 5.74 -7.65
C LEU A 83 7.72 6.93 -7.76
N SER A 84 7.04 7.28 -6.66
CA SER A 84 6.16 8.44 -6.60
C SER A 84 6.93 9.75 -6.80
N LEU A 85 8.13 9.88 -6.24
CA LEU A 85 9.00 11.04 -6.46
C LEU A 85 9.46 11.15 -7.92
N LEU A 86 9.77 10.04 -8.58
CA LEU A 86 10.10 10.04 -10.01
C LEU A 86 8.91 10.52 -10.86
N HIS A 87 7.71 10.06 -10.54
CA HIS A 87 6.48 10.51 -11.20
C HIS A 87 6.24 12.00 -10.97
N ALA A 88 6.36 12.47 -9.73
CA ALA A 88 6.20 13.87 -9.37
C ALA A 88 7.25 14.74 -10.06
N PHE A 89 8.51 14.30 -10.12
CA PHE A 89 9.59 15.01 -10.84
C PHE A 89 9.28 15.14 -12.33
N ALA A 90 8.79 14.07 -12.97
CA ALA A 90 8.40 14.11 -14.38
C ALA A 90 7.26 15.11 -14.61
N ALA A 91 6.23 15.08 -13.76
CA ALA A 91 5.07 15.95 -13.90
C ALA A 91 5.39 17.43 -13.60
N ILE A 92 6.16 17.73 -12.56
CA ILE A 92 6.42 19.10 -12.10
C ILE A 92 7.60 19.72 -12.83
N ASN A 93 8.75 19.05 -12.87
CA ASN A 93 10.00 19.61 -13.40
C ASN A 93 10.11 19.47 -14.92
N LEU A 94 9.73 18.32 -15.46
CA LEU A 94 9.75 18.06 -16.89
C LEU A 94 8.46 18.50 -17.61
N LYS A 95 7.44 18.91 -16.85
CA LYS A 95 6.10 19.30 -17.36
C LYS A 95 5.48 18.20 -18.24
N ALA A 96 5.79 16.94 -17.93
CA ALA A 96 5.21 15.80 -18.63
C ALA A 96 3.72 15.66 -18.26
N ASP A 97 2.93 15.18 -19.20
CA ASP A 97 1.53 14.86 -18.92
C ASP A 97 1.44 13.76 -17.84
N GLN A 98 0.66 14.05 -16.79
CA GLN A 98 0.52 13.16 -15.61
C GLN A 98 -0.10 11.81 -15.99
N THR A 99 -1.04 11.82 -16.94
CA THR A 99 -1.69 10.61 -17.43
C THR A 99 -0.73 9.71 -18.17
N ILE A 100 0.09 10.28 -19.05
CA ILE A 100 1.09 9.55 -19.84
C ILE A 100 2.16 8.97 -18.90
N SER A 101 2.69 9.79 -18.00
CA SER A 101 3.70 9.36 -17.04
C SER A 101 3.16 8.27 -16.09
N GLY A 102 1.94 8.43 -15.60
CA GLY A 102 1.29 7.44 -14.73
C GLY A 102 1.04 6.10 -15.43
N THR A 103 0.51 6.15 -16.65
CA THR A 103 0.29 4.96 -17.47
C THR A 103 1.59 4.23 -17.79
N ALA A 104 2.67 4.98 -18.07
CA ALA A 104 3.99 4.39 -18.30
C ALA A 104 4.50 3.61 -17.07
N ILE A 105 4.34 4.15 -15.88
CA ILE A 105 4.71 3.45 -14.62
C ILE A 105 3.84 2.20 -14.42
N ASN A 106 2.54 2.27 -14.68
CA ASN A 106 1.63 1.13 -14.56
C ASN A 106 1.95 0.00 -15.55
N MET A 107 2.49 0.30 -16.70
CA MET A 107 2.96 -0.71 -17.66
C MET A 107 4.36 -1.22 -17.31
N LEU A 108 5.25 -0.33 -16.87
CA LEU A 108 6.63 -0.65 -16.57
C LEU A 108 6.77 -1.55 -15.32
N ALA A 109 6.07 -1.24 -14.25
CA ALA A 109 6.25 -1.92 -12.96
C ALA A 109 5.94 -3.43 -13.01
N PRO A 110 4.81 -3.90 -13.56
CA PRO A 110 4.57 -5.34 -13.70
C PRO A 110 5.54 -6.00 -14.67
N GLY A 111 5.90 -5.34 -15.76
CA GLY A 111 6.89 -5.84 -16.73
C GLY A 111 8.28 -6.03 -16.09
N LEU A 112 8.76 -5.02 -15.38
CA LEU A 112 10.04 -5.10 -14.65
C LEU A 112 9.98 -6.14 -13.53
N GLY A 113 8.88 -6.19 -12.76
CA GLY A 113 8.71 -7.17 -11.69
C GLY A 113 8.80 -8.60 -12.22
N LEU A 114 8.10 -8.90 -13.31
CA LEU A 114 8.15 -10.21 -13.96
C LEU A 114 9.54 -10.51 -14.55
N PHE A 115 10.16 -9.55 -15.21
CA PHE A 115 11.50 -9.72 -15.78
C PHE A 115 12.54 -10.00 -14.69
N LEU A 116 12.56 -9.21 -13.63
CA LEU A 116 13.49 -9.39 -12.51
C LEU A 116 13.23 -10.71 -11.77
N ALA A 117 11.97 -11.11 -11.57
CA ALA A 117 11.65 -12.39 -10.97
C ALA A 117 12.25 -13.55 -11.81
N LYS A 118 12.03 -13.57 -13.11
CA LYS A 118 12.60 -14.58 -14.00
C LYS A 118 14.11 -14.60 -14.03
N LEU A 119 14.74 -13.40 -13.99
CA LEU A 119 16.20 -13.29 -14.00
C LEU A 119 16.82 -13.83 -12.70
N ILE A 120 16.22 -13.50 -11.55
CA ILE A 120 16.77 -13.85 -10.23
C ILE A 120 16.44 -15.30 -9.86
N PHE A 121 15.26 -15.80 -10.24
CA PHE A 121 14.75 -17.10 -9.83
C PHE A 121 14.75 -18.16 -10.94
N ASN A 122 15.77 -18.15 -11.82
CA ASN A 122 16.00 -19.15 -12.85
C ASN A 122 14.77 -19.44 -13.73
N GLY A 123 14.10 -18.39 -14.19
CA GLY A 123 12.93 -18.49 -15.06
C GLY A 123 11.58 -18.54 -14.35
N ASN A 124 11.54 -18.63 -13.03
CA ASN A 124 10.29 -18.56 -12.26
C ASN A 124 9.73 -17.14 -12.27
N SER A 125 8.41 -17.04 -12.43
CA SER A 125 7.69 -15.76 -12.44
C SER A 125 7.25 -15.28 -11.06
N SER A 126 7.56 -16.01 -9.99
CA SER A 126 7.20 -15.72 -8.62
C SER A 126 8.40 -15.75 -7.70
N VAL A 127 8.40 -14.90 -6.67
CA VAL A 127 9.41 -14.89 -5.61
C VAL A 127 9.06 -15.97 -4.60
N PRO A 128 9.92 -16.99 -4.38
CA PRO A 128 9.65 -18.02 -3.39
C PRO A 128 9.86 -17.49 -1.98
N PHE A 129 8.85 -17.56 -1.14
CA PHE A 129 8.96 -17.23 0.29
C PHE A 129 8.00 -18.07 1.13
N SER A 130 8.33 -18.27 2.41
CA SER A 130 7.46 -18.96 3.35
C SER A 130 6.46 -17.98 3.96
N ASN A 131 5.16 -18.26 3.77
CA ASN A 131 4.09 -17.42 4.31
C ASN A 131 3.75 -17.83 5.76
N THR A 132 4.50 -17.31 6.72
CA THR A 132 4.33 -17.55 8.16
C THR A 132 3.73 -16.35 8.90
N PHE A 133 3.12 -15.40 8.18
CA PHE A 133 2.71 -14.09 8.71
C PHE A 133 1.28 -14.04 9.25
N ARG A 134 0.51 -15.12 9.09
CA ARG A 134 -0.87 -15.19 9.63
C ARG A 134 -0.84 -15.30 11.15
N ILE A 135 -1.66 -14.50 11.79
CA ILE A 135 -1.96 -14.60 13.21
C ILE A 135 -3.04 -15.68 13.36
N HIS A 136 -2.71 -16.80 13.98
CA HIS A 136 -3.63 -17.92 14.09
C HIS A 136 -4.92 -17.53 14.81
N GLU A 137 -4.81 -17.00 16.04
CA GLU A 137 -5.96 -16.55 16.85
C GLU A 137 -5.51 -15.46 17.81
N ILE A 138 -6.36 -14.45 18.00
CA ILE A 138 -6.18 -13.47 19.07
C ILE A 138 -7.01 -13.94 20.26
N PRO A 139 -6.38 -14.24 21.42
CA PRO A 139 -7.10 -14.68 22.61
C PRO A 139 -8.23 -13.72 22.98
N VAL A 140 -9.37 -14.23 23.43
CA VAL A 140 -10.57 -13.48 23.83
C VAL A 140 -11.37 -12.91 22.65
N LEU A 141 -10.74 -12.19 21.72
CA LEU A 141 -11.43 -11.53 20.59
C LEU A 141 -11.91 -12.53 19.52
N SER A 142 -11.20 -13.65 19.37
CA SER A 142 -11.59 -14.72 18.43
C SER A 142 -12.86 -15.49 18.87
N GLN A 143 -13.31 -15.34 20.13
CA GLN A 143 -14.51 -16.00 20.67
C GLN A 143 -15.79 -15.22 20.38
N ILE A 144 -15.71 -13.99 19.89
CA ILE A 144 -16.89 -13.20 19.54
C ILE A 144 -17.62 -13.89 18.38
N PRO A 145 -18.91 -14.26 18.54
CA PRO A 145 -19.65 -14.90 17.46
C PRO A 145 -19.69 -14.00 16.21
N ILE A 146 -19.47 -14.58 15.02
CA ILE A 146 -19.45 -13.94 13.71
C ILE A 146 -18.21 -13.05 13.50
N LEU A 147 -17.95 -12.05 14.35
CA LEU A 147 -16.83 -11.11 14.19
C LEU A 147 -15.47 -11.76 14.50
N GLY A 148 -15.43 -12.69 15.46
CA GLY A 148 -14.23 -13.43 15.84
C GLY A 148 -13.58 -14.15 14.66
N PRO A 149 -14.28 -15.05 13.99
CA PRO A 149 -13.76 -15.77 12.83
C PRO A 149 -13.40 -14.88 11.64
N ILE A 150 -14.09 -13.76 11.45
CA ILE A 150 -13.88 -12.88 10.30
C ILE A 150 -12.65 -11.98 10.50
N LEU A 151 -12.50 -11.38 11.69
CA LEU A 151 -11.49 -10.33 11.95
C LEU A 151 -10.28 -10.84 12.73
N PHE A 152 -10.44 -11.89 13.58
CA PHE A 152 -9.43 -12.26 14.57
C PHE A 152 -8.89 -13.69 14.43
N LYS A 153 -9.39 -14.47 13.44
CA LYS A 153 -8.82 -15.78 13.08
C LYS A 153 -8.14 -15.72 11.73
N GLY A 154 -6.88 -16.13 11.67
CA GLY A 154 -6.10 -16.17 10.42
C GLY A 154 -5.90 -14.81 9.75
N ALA A 155 -5.99 -13.71 10.49
CA ALA A 155 -5.82 -12.37 9.99
C ALA A 155 -4.32 -12.00 9.87
N TYR A 156 -4.03 -11.04 9.02
CA TYR A 156 -2.69 -10.43 8.95
C TYR A 156 -2.65 -9.14 9.76
N ILE A 157 -1.50 -8.79 10.31
CA ILE A 157 -1.30 -7.51 10.99
C ILE A 157 -1.58 -6.32 10.07
N THR A 158 -1.40 -6.50 8.75
CA THR A 158 -1.71 -5.51 7.72
C THR A 158 -3.18 -5.11 7.69
N THR A 159 -4.09 -6.02 8.04
CA THR A 159 -5.52 -5.73 8.12
C THR A 159 -5.82 -4.66 9.17
N TYR A 160 -5.25 -4.81 10.35
CA TYR A 160 -5.41 -3.82 11.44
C TYR A 160 -4.71 -2.50 11.10
N LEU A 161 -3.52 -2.59 10.51
CA LEU A 161 -2.79 -1.41 10.04
C LEU A 161 -3.60 -0.61 9.02
N GLY A 162 -4.26 -1.29 8.07
CA GLY A 162 -5.10 -0.65 7.07
C GLY A 162 -6.31 0.07 7.68
N ILE A 163 -6.95 -0.52 8.69
CA ILE A 163 -8.04 0.12 9.43
C ILE A 163 -7.54 1.37 10.17
N VAL A 164 -6.38 1.27 10.82
CA VAL A 164 -5.76 2.42 11.51
C VAL A 164 -5.45 3.54 10.51
N ILE A 165 -4.86 3.21 9.36
CA ILE A 165 -4.56 4.17 8.29
C ILE A 165 -5.85 4.84 7.79
N LEU A 166 -6.94 4.08 7.61
CA LEU A 166 -8.24 4.64 7.23
C LEU A 166 -8.74 5.67 8.24
N ILE A 167 -8.76 5.31 9.53
CA ILE A 167 -9.20 6.21 10.60
C ILE A 167 -8.34 7.47 10.65
N LEU A 168 -7.02 7.32 10.61
CA LEU A 168 -6.09 8.45 10.61
C LEU A 168 -6.28 9.34 9.37
N SER A 169 -6.52 8.75 8.20
CA SER A 169 -6.79 9.49 6.96
C SER A 169 -8.06 10.34 7.06
N VAL A 170 -9.13 9.77 7.61
CA VAL A 170 -10.40 10.49 7.83
C VAL A 170 -10.20 11.65 8.80
N ILE A 171 -9.49 11.42 9.91
CA ILE A 171 -9.18 12.47 10.90
C ILE A 171 -8.30 13.56 10.27
N PHE A 172 -7.24 13.14 9.56
CA PHE A 172 -6.31 14.08 8.92
C PHE A 172 -7.03 15.01 7.95
N LEU A 173 -7.81 14.47 7.02
CA LEU A 173 -8.49 15.26 5.99
C LEU A 173 -9.59 16.15 6.55
N ASN A 174 -10.32 15.69 7.57
CA ASN A 174 -11.52 16.43 8.04
C ASN A 174 -11.28 17.26 9.31
N LYS A 175 -10.27 16.91 10.12
CA LYS A 175 -10.09 17.52 11.45
C LYS A 175 -8.76 18.25 11.62
N THR A 176 -7.83 18.19 10.64
CA THR A 176 -6.53 18.87 10.77
C THR A 176 -6.43 20.11 9.88
N LYS A 177 -5.60 21.07 10.32
CA LYS A 177 -5.27 22.27 9.53
C LYS A 177 -4.56 21.90 8.20
N ALA A 178 -3.70 20.85 8.23
CA ALA A 178 -3.00 20.38 7.03
C ALA A 178 -3.97 19.79 6.02
N GLY A 179 -4.96 18.97 6.45
CA GLY A 179 -6.00 18.44 5.57
C GLY A 179 -6.90 19.54 4.99
N LEU A 180 -7.19 20.59 5.77
CA LEU A 180 -7.94 21.75 5.25
C LEU A 180 -7.15 22.46 4.15
N ARG A 181 -5.86 22.74 4.38
CA ARG A 181 -4.97 23.37 3.39
C ARG A 181 -4.85 22.53 2.13
N LEU A 182 -4.66 21.21 2.27
CA LEU A 182 -4.61 20.30 1.14
C LEU A 182 -5.85 20.40 0.25
N ARG A 183 -7.04 20.38 0.85
CA ARG A 183 -8.31 20.50 0.12
C ARG A 183 -8.48 21.90 -0.51
N ALA A 184 -8.09 22.96 0.19
CA ALA A 184 -8.14 24.32 -0.34
C ALA A 184 -7.25 24.48 -1.58
N CYS A 185 -6.04 23.92 -1.57
CA CYS A 185 -5.16 23.88 -2.75
C CYS A 185 -5.76 23.10 -3.91
N GLY A 186 -6.48 22.01 -3.63
CA GLY A 186 -7.16 21.22 -4.66
C GLY A 186 -8.36 21.93 -5.29
N GLU A 187 -9.13 22.68 -4.50
CA GLU A 187 -10.29 23.41 -4.99
C GLU A 187 -9.89 24.65 -5.82
N ASN A 188 -8.99 25.48 -5.28
CA ASN A 188 -8.49 26.66 -5.97
C ASN A 188 -7.09 27.05 -5.46
N PRO A 189 -6.03 26.64 -6.16
CA PRO A 189 -4.66 26.91 -5.74
C PRO A 189 -4.34 28.41 -5.67
N GLN A 190 -4.92 29.25 -6.56
CA GLN A 190 -4.69 30.69 -6.57
C GLN A 190 -5.32 31.36 -5.35
N ALA A 191 -6.53 30.96 -4.95
CA ALA A 191 -7.18 31.47 -3.77
C ALA A 191 -6.46 31.02 -2.49
N ALA A 192 -5.94 29.78 -2.47
CA ALA A 192 -5.15 29.26 -1.36
C ALA A 192 -3.85 30.06 -1.16
N ASP A 193 -3.13 30.34 -2.26
CA ASP A 193 -1.91 31.17 -2.26
C ASP A 193 -2.21 32.61 -1.77
N ALA A 194 -3.26 33.24 -2.28
CA ALA A 194 -3.70 34.55 -1.84
C ALA A 194 -4.08 34.60 -0.34
N ALA A 195 -4.51 33.48 0.22
CA ALA A 195 -4.79 33.31 1.66
C ALA A 195 -3.53 32.95 2.49
N GLY A 196 -2.34 32.95 1.90
CA GLY A 196 -1.07 32.66 2.57
C GLY A 196 -0.81 31.17 2.84
N VAL A 197 -1.43 30.30 2.08
CA VAL A 197 -1.11 28.85 2.08
C VAL A 197 -0.02 28.62 1.05
N SER A 198 1.23 28.53 1.51
CA SER A 198 2.40 28.21 0.67
C SER A 198 2.73 26.73 0.74
#